data_44d183f776a6dc542452f89321a6de79
#
_entry.id   44d183f776a6dc542452f89321a6de79
#
_cell.length_a   1.000
_cell.length_b   1.000
_cell.length_c   1.000
_cell.angle_alpha   90.00
_cell.angle_beta   90.00
_cell.angle_gamma   90.00
#
_symmetry.space_group_name_H-M   'P 1'
#
loop_
_entity.id
_entity.type
_entity.pdbx_description
1 polymer ?
#
loop_
_entity_poly.entity_id
_entity_poly.type
_entity_poly.pdbx_seq_one_letter_code
_entity_poly.pdbx_strand_id
1 'polypeptide(L)'
;VGAELFIDSQLIARKLEQLHPTPSLFPAGDAGLQLAMVKWSDQFFRSALKIVLGAMADQWPEPFRKDREHLFPDIDFATVGVEAAHWRSQFRAHAWLLEQQLSDGRAWLAGAAPSLADIQAHPFVAMMRGAMPEAAGELLAGFTHLAAWEQRMLGMGEGTRTEIDIATAHAAARAAAPVKIAVDIDAHDAQRFTAGTQVVVEPDDTQRGGSVGELVVLQPNEVAIRRTDPRVGTVVVHFPRLGYRVRAAD
;
A
#
# COMPACT_ATOMS: atom_id res chain seq x y z
N VAL A 1 6.49 0.64 -15.76
CA VAL A 1 6.72 -0.22 -16.92
C VAL A 1 6.87 0.67 -18.15
N GLY A 2 8.06 0.74 -18.70
CA GLY A 2 8.35 1.73 -19.75
C GLY A 2 8.18 3.16 -19.22
N ALA A 3 7.40 4.00 -19.91
CA ALA A 3 7.10 5.37 -19.51
C ALA A 3 5.82 5.49 -18.64
N GLU A 4 5.30 4.38 -18.12
CA GLU A 4 4.21 4.36 -17.14
C GLU A 4 4.77 4.10 -15.75
N LEU A 5 4.36 4.91 -14.78
CA LEU A 5 4.74 4.83 -13.36
C LEU A 5 3.47 4.52 -12.55
N PHE A 6 3.50 3.46 -11.76
CA PHE A 6 2.38 3.05 -10.93
C PHE A 6 2.70 3.35 -9.46
N ILE A 7 1.83 4.07 -8.81
CA ILE A 7 1.94 4.47 -7.42
C ILE A 7 1.01 3.60 -6.59
N ASP A 8 1.45 3.27 -5.35
CA ASP A 8 0.72 2.48 -4.38
C ASP A 8 0.65 0.97 -4.69
N SER A 9 0.80 0.16 -3.64
CA SER A 9 0.80 -1.30 -3.72
C SER A 9 -0.49 -1.86 -4.34
N GLN A 10 -1.62 -1.20 -4.10
CA GLN A 10 -2.93 -1.56 -4.62
C GLN A 10 -2.95 -1.54 -6.16
N LEU A 11 -2.45 -0.46 -6.77
CA LEU A 11 -2.43 -0.32 -8.21
C LEU A 11 -1.30 -1.14 -8.84
N ILE A 12 -0.13 -1.21 -8.17
CA ILE A 12 0.99 -2.05 -8.60
C ILE A 12 0.56 -3.52 -8.66
N ALA A 13 -0.13 -4.03 -7.65
CA ALA A 13 -0.64 -5.41 -7.64
C ALA A 13 -1.57 -5.69 -8.84
N ARG A 14 -2.50 -4.78 -9.13
CA ARG A 14 -3.39 -4.90 -10.29
C ARG A 14 -2.62 -4.88 -11.61
N LYS A 15 -1.58 -4.05 -11.73
CA LYS A 15 -0.74 -4.03 -12.92
C LYS A 15 0.09 -5.30 -13.07
N LEU A 16 0.62 -5.83 -11.96
CA LEU A 16 1.33 -7.11 -11.96
C LEU A 16 0.42 -8.27 -12.38
N GLU A 17 -0.81 -8.32 -11.88
CA GLU A 17 -1.81 -9.30 -12.30
C GLU A 17 -2.09 -9.24 -13.82
N GLN A 18 -2.18 -8.04 -14.39
CA GLN A 18 -2.36 -7.88 -15.84
C GLN A 18 -1.15 -8.38 -16.65
N LEU A 19 0.07 -8.17 -16.14
CA LEU A 19 1.30 -8.56 -16.81
C LEU A 19 1.62 -10.04 -16.62
N HIS A 20 1.30 -10.58 -15.45
CA HIS A 20 1.61 -11.94 -15.02
C HIS A 20 0.42 -12.57 -14.29
N PRO A 21 -0.63 -13.00 -15.03
CA PRO A 21 -1.87 -13.51 -14.41
C PRO A 21 -1.72 -14.91 -13.81
N THR A 22 -0.54 -15.51 -13.89
CA THR A 22 -0.28 -16.85 -13.36
C THR A 22 1.07 -16.89 -12.65
N PRO A 23 1.13 -17.22 -11.34
CA PRO A 23 -0.02 -17.44 -10.46
C PRO A 23 -0.79 -16.13 -10.20
N SER A 24 -2.11 -16.23 -10.10
CA SER A 24 -2.98 -15.07 -9.89
C SER A 24 -2.87 -14.53 -8.47
N LEU A 25 -2.90 -13.20 -8.32
CA LEU A 25 -3.08 -12.52 -7.04
C LEU A 25 -4.54 -12.60 -6.54
N PHE A 26 -5.48 -12.99 -7.41
CA PHE A 26 -6.91 -13.11 -7.13
C PHE A 26 -7.43 -14.52 -7.47
N PRO A 27 -6.88 -15.59 -6.87
CA PRO A 27 -7.13 -16.98 -7.31
C PRO A 27 -8.58 -17.43 -7.13
N ALA A 28 -9.34 -16.79 -6.25
CA ALA A 28 -10.76 -17.08 -6.03
C ALA A 28 -11.70 -16.27 -6.94
N GLY A 29 -11.18 -15.38 -7.79
CA GLY A 29 -12.00 -14.50 -8.65
C GLY A 29 -12.71 -13.37 -7.89
N ASP A 30 -12.35 -13.12 -6.63
CA ASP A 30 -12.97 -12.19 -5.70
C ASP A 30 -12.17 -10.87 -5.55
N ALA A 31 -11.62 -10.35 -6.64
CA ALA A 31 -10.74 -9.19 -6.64
C ALA A 31 -11.31 -7.98 -5.88
N GLY A 32 -12.61 -7.71 -5.98
CA GLY A 32 -13.26 -6.62 -5.26
C GLY A 32 -13.17 -6.78 -3.73
N LEU A 33 -13.40 -7.98 -3.20
CA LEU A 33 -13.27 -8.27 -1.78
C LEU A 33 -11.82 -8.12 -1.31
N GLN A 34 -10.88 -8.67 -2.07
CA GLN A 34 -9.46 -8.59 -1.70
C GLN A 34 -8.92 -7.15 -1.74
N LEU A 35 -9.34 -6.34 -2.71
CA LEU A 35 -9.00 -4.90 -2.74
C LEU A 35 -9.63 -4.14 -1.56
N ALA A 36 -10.83 -4.52 -1.11
CA ALA A 36 -11.40 -3.97 0.12
C ALA A 36 -10.58 -4.37 1.36
N MET A 37 -10.07 -5.62 1.41
CA MET A 37 -9.15 -6.06 2.47
C MET A 37 -7.82 -5.31 2.46
N VAL A 38 -7.29 -4.96 1.28
CA VAL A 38 -6.11 -4.09 1.18
C VAL A 38 -6.39 -2.76 1.90
N LYS A 39 -7.54 -2.14 1.65
CA LYS A 39 -7.88 -0.87 2.32
C LYS A 39 -8.13 -1.03 3.83
N TRP A 40 -8.74 -2.15 4.26
CA TRP A 40 -8.83 -2.49 5.67
C TRP A 40 -7.45 -2.66 6.31
N SER A 41 -6.47 -3.22 5.59
CA SER A 41 -5.13 -3.46 6.11
C SER A 41 -4.35 -2.18 6.46
N ASP A 42 -4.74 -1.01 5.92
CA ASP A 42 -4.20 0.29 6.31
C ASP A 42 -4.43 0.57 7.80
N GLN A 43 -5.58 0.18 8.36
CA GLN A 43 -5.86 0.34 9.79
C GLN A 43 -5.04 -0.65 10.64
N PHE A 44 -4.82 -1.85 10.15
CA PHE A 44 -3.94 -2.82 10.79
C PHE A 44 -2.50 -2.30 10.84
N PHE A 45 -1.99 -1.78 9.71
CA PHE A 45 -0.71 -1.09 9.65
C PHE A 45 -0.60 0.03 10.68
N ARG A 46 -1.62 0.92 10.74
CA ARG A 46 -1.63 2.06 11.68
C ARG A 46 -1.52 1.62 13.14
N SER A 47 -2.21 0.55 13.52
CA SER A 47 -2.12 0.02 14.89
C SER A 47 -0.71 -0.51 15.19
N ALA A 48 -0.12 -1.29 14.28
CA ALA A 48 1.24 -1.80 14.43
C ALA A 48 2.28 -0.66 14.45
N LEU A 49 2.15 0.32 13.54
CA LEU A 49 3.04 1.48 13.45
C LEU A 49 3.05 2.29 14.76
N LYS A 50 1.87 2.62 15.31
CA LYS A 50 1.77 3.40 16.56
C LYS A 50 2.35 2.65 17.76
N ILE A 51 2.21 1.32 17.81
CA ILE A 51 2.86 0.51 18.85
C ILE A 51 4.38 0.62 18.75
N VAL A 52 4.93 0.38 17.55
CA VAL A 52 6.39 0.36 17.33
C VAL A 52 6.97 1.76 17.55
N LEU A 53 6.38 2.80 16.97
CA LEU A 53 6.86 4.17 17.12
C LEU A 53 6.79 4.63 18.59
N GLY A 54 5.71 4.30 19.30
CA GLY A 54 5.54 4.66 20.70
C GLY A 54 6.51 3.93 21.62
N ALA A 55 6.75 2.64 21.40
CA ALA A 55 7.67 1.86 22.22
C ALA A 55 9.14 2.26 22.06
N MET A 56 9.49 2.82 20.90
CA MET A 56 10.86 3.20 20.55
C MET A 56 11.04 4.72 20.41
N ALA A 57 10.10 5.53 20.91
CA ALA A 57 10.07 6.97 20.69
C ALA A 57 11.39 7.68 21.05
N ASP A 58 12.00 7.30 22.18
CA ASP A 58 13.27 7.86 22.64
C ASP A 58 14.51 7.35 21.91
N GLN A 59 14.37 6.30 21.09
CA GLN A 59 15.47 5.65 20.38
C GLN A 59 15.60 6.15 18.93
N TRP A 60 14.55 6.79 18.39
CA TRP A 60 14.57 7.26 17.02
C TRP A 60 15.45 8.51 16.87
N PRO A 61 16.38 8.53 15.88
CA PRO A 61 17.12 9.75 15.55
C PRO A 61 16.18 10.90 15.18
N GLU A 62 16.53 12.12 15.60
CA GLU A 62 15.70 13.31 15.35
C GLU A 62 15.30 13.49 13.88
N PRO A 63 16.19 13.30 12.88
CA PRO A 63 15.80 13.40 11.47
C PRO A 63 14.72 12.39 11.06
N PHE A 64 14.80 11.16 11.57
CA PHE A 64 13.77 10.12 11.32
C PHE A 64 12.44 10.50 11.97
N ARG A 65 12.47 10.97 13.22
CA ARG A 65 11.27 11.38 13.94
C ARG A 65 10.56 12.51 13.20
N LYS A 66 11.28 13.58 12.81
CA LYS A 66 10.72 14.71 12.05
C LYS A 66 10.13 14.26 10.70
N ASP A 67 10.78 13.34 10.00
CA ASP A 67 10.25 12.78 8.76
C ASP A 67 8.93 12.04 9.01
N ARG A 68 8.84 11.25 10.08
CA ARG A 68 7.62 10.50 10.41
C ARG A 68 6.48 11.39 10.91
N GLU A 69 6.77 12.42 11.71
CA GLU A 69 5.80 13.45 12.11
C GLU A 69 5.24 14.21 10.91
N HIS A 70 6.10 14.52 9.94
CA HIS A 70 5.65 15.13 8.69
C HIS A 70 4.79 14.17 7.87
N LEU A 71 5.23 12.91 7.75
CA LEU A 71 4.53 11.91 6.94
C LEU A 71 3.16 11.52 7.54
N PHE A 72 3.08 11.41 8.86
CA PHE A 72 1.90 11.00 9.62
C PHE A 72 1.50 12.08 10.62
N PRO A 73 0.80 13.14 10.19
CA PRO A 73 0.50 14.30 11.04
C PRO A 73 -0.44 13.97 12.23
N ASP A 74 -1.07 12.79 12.22
CA ASP A 74 -1.88 12.26 13.31
C ASP A 74 -1.07 11.46 14.34
N ILE A 75 0.26 11.33 14.18
CA ILE A 75 1.15 10.66 15.11
C ILE A 75 2.05 11.70 15.79
N ASP A 76 1.72 12.01 17.03
CA ASP A 76 2.57 12.83 17.91
C ASP A 76 3.49 11.90 18.71
N PHE A 77 4.79 11.97 18.46
CA PHE A 77 5.80 11.16 19.15
C PHE A 77 5.89 11.44 20.66
N ALA A 78 5.45 12.62 21.12
CA ALA A 78 5.43 12.93 22.53
C ALA A 78 4.33 12.16 23.28
N THR A 79 3.25 11.80 22.59
CA THR A 79 2.06 11.21 23.23
C THR A 79 1.70 9.82 22.72
N VAL A 80 2.22 9.37 21.58
CA VAL A 80 1.85 8.07 20.97
C VAL A 80 2.07 6.89 21.94
N GLY A 81 3.07 6.95 22.81
CA GLY A 81 3.32 5.92 23.82
C GLY A 81 2.26 5.88 24.94
N VAL A 82 1.57 6.99 25.21
CA VAL A 82 0.51 7.06 26.22
C VAL A 82 -0.69 6.18 25.84
N GLU A 83 -0.96 6.08 24.55
CA GLU A 83 -2.06 5.27 24.00
C GLU A 83 -1.66 3.81 23.71
N ALA A 84 -0.48 3.37 24.14
CA ALA A 84 0.07 2.04 23.80
C ALA A 84 -0.91 0.90 24.09
N ALA A 85 -1.59 0.91 25.25
CA ALA A 85 -2.57 -0.13 25.60
C ALA A 85 -3.75 -0.18 24.62
N HIS A 86 -4.24 0.98 24.16
CA HIS A 86 -5.30 1.07 23.15
C HIS A 86 -4.84 0.46 21.84
N TRP A 87 -3.67 0.87 21.32
CA TRP A 87 -3.18 0.37 20.02
C TRP A 87 -2.82 -1.11 20.05
N ARG A 88 -2.32 -1.63 21.18
CA ARG A 88 -2.12 -3.08 21.40
C ARG A 88 -3.44 -3.84 21.30
N SER A 89 -4.51 -3.32 21.90
CA SER A 89 -5.85 -3.91 21.79
C SER A 89 -6.38 -3.85 20.37
N GLN A 90 -6.19 -2.75 19.64
CA GLN A 90 -6.60 -2.63 18.24
C GLN A 90 -5.82 -3.60 17.34
N PHE A 91 -4.51 -3.71 17.51
CA PHE A 91 -3.68 -4.69 16.78
C PHE A 91 -4.20 -6.12 17.00
N ARG A 92 -4.44 -6.48 18.26
CA ARG A 92 -4.98 -7.81 18.58
C ARG A 92 -6.37 -8.03 17.96
N ALA A 93 -7.23 -7.02 17.92
CA ALA A 93 -8.54 -7.10 17.29
C ALA A 93 -8.42 -7.30 15.76
N HIS A 94 -7.51 -6.62 15.09
CA HIS A 94 -7.23 -6.87 13.68
C HIS A 94 -6.67 -8.27 13.43
N ALA A 95 -5.73 -8.73 14.26
CA ALA A 95 -5.19 -10.09 14.18
C ALA A 95 -6.26 -11.16 14.43
N TRP A 96 -7.24 -10.88 15.31
CA TRP A 96 -8.38 -11.77 15.54
C TRP A 96 -9.24 -11.93 14.28
N LEU A 97 -9.41 -10.90 13.44
CA LEU A 97 -10.14 -11.04 12.18
C LEU A 97 -9.44 -12.02 11.24
N LEU A 98 -8.11 -12.06 11.21
CA LEU A 98 -7.36 -13.03 10.45
C LEU A 98 -7.53 -14.46 11.04
N GLU A 99 -7.45 -14.58 12.37
CA GLU A 99 -7.70 -15.85 13.07
C GLU A 99 -9.08 -16.40 12.73
N GLN A 100 -10.12 -15.55 12.77
CA GLN A 100 -11.50 -15.94 12.43
C GLN A 100 -11.63 -16.34 10.95
N GLN A 101 -11.00 -15.59 10.04
CA GLN A 101 -11.03 -15.90 8.62
C GLN A 101 -10.41 -17.28 8.30
N LEU A 102 -9.39 -17.68 9.07
CA LEU A 102 -8.67 -18.94 8.91
C LEU A 102 -9.27 -20.11 9.70
N SER A 103 -10.26 -19.85 10.57
CA SER A 103 -10.81 -20.84 11.51
C SER A 103 -11.63 -21.95 10.86
N ASP A 104 -12.06 -21.77 9.62
CA ASP A 104 -12.76 -22.80 8.84
C ASP A 104 -11.81 -23.83 8.20
N GLY A 105 -10.51 -23.73 8.46
CA GLY A 105 -9.49 -24.66 7.97
C GLY A 105 -8.91 -24.32 6.61
N ARG A 106 -9.28 -23.17 6.04
CA ARG A 106 -8.62 -22.67 4.80
C ARG A 106 -7.14 -22.41 5.02
N ALA A 107 -6.33 -22.62 3.98
CA ALA A 107 -4.90 -22.42 4.07
C ALA A 107 -4.50 -20.93 3.97
N TRP A 108 -5.28 -20.12 3.22
CA TRP A 108 -5.00 -18.73 2.89
C TRP A 108 -6.25 -17.88 3.06
N LEU A 109 -6.09 -16.57 3.23
CA LEU A 109 -7.21 -15.68 3.55
C LEU A 109 -8.33 -15.69 2.50
N ALA A 110 -8.01 -15.91 1.23
CA ALA A 110 -8.98 -16.02 0.15
C ALA A 110 -9.28 -17.47 -0.28
N GLY A 111 -8.80 -18.50 0.44
CA GLY A 111 -9.14 -19.91 0.18
C GLY A 111 -7.96 -20.85 0.07
N ALA A 112 -7.84 -21.57 -1.07
CA ALA A 112 -6.87 -22.66 -1.21
C ALA A 112 -5.47 -22.23 -1.69
N ALA A 113 -5.32 -21.02 -2.24
CA ALA A 113 -4.06 -20.50 -2.77
C ALA A 113 -3.73 -19.14 -2.14
N PRO A 114 -2.43 -18.76 -2.04
CA PRO A 114 -2.04 -17.45 -1.57
C PRO A 114 -2.60 -16.35 -2.50
N SER A 115 -2.92 -15.22 -1.92
CA SER A 115 -3.64 -14.15 -2.59
C SER A 115 -3.11 -12.77 -2.20
N LEU A 116 -3.60 -11.71 -2.85
CA LEU A 116 -3.27 -10.35 -2.49
C LEU A 116 -3.60 -10.04 -1.02
N ALA A 117 -4.69 -10.60 -0.48
CA ALA A 117 -5.06 -10.41 0.92
C ALA A 117 -3.99 -10.92 1.88
N ASP A 118 -3.39 -12.08 1.59
CA ASP A 118 -2.30 -12.65 2.39
C ASP A 118 -1.05 -11.77 2.33
N ILE A 119 -0.68 -11.33 1.13
CA ILE A 119 0.49 -10.47 0.89
C ILE A 119 0.35 -9.12 1.62
N GLN A 120 -0.84 -8.56 1.70
CA GLN A 120 -1.09 -7.26 2.34
C GLN A 120 -1.21 -7.36 3.87
N ALA A 121 -1.72 -8.45 4.40
CA ALA A 121 -1.89 -8.61 5.86
C ALA A 121 -0.60 -9.05 6.57
N HIS A 122 0.20 -9.91 5.94
CA HIS A 122 1.40 -10.50 6.55
C HIS A 122 2.45 -9.48 7.02
N PRO A 123 2.80 -8.41 6.28
CA PRO A 123 3.83 -7.48 6.68
C PRO A 123 3.61 -6.83 8.06
N PHE A 124 2.37 -6.68 8.51
CA PHE A 124 2.07 -6.05 9.79
C PHE A 124 2.29 -7.01 10.96
N VAL A 125 1.99 -8.28 10.77
CA VAL A 125 2.36 -9.35 11.72
C VAL A 125 3.88 -9.49 11.77
N ALA A 126 4.54 -9.54 10.61
CA ALA A 126 5.99 -9.65 10.50
C ALA A 126 6.72 -8.44 11.10
N MET A 127 6.20 -7.21 10.91
CA MET A 127 6.74 -5.99 11.52
C MET A 127 6.71 -6.08 13.05
N MET A 128 5.59 -6.51 13.63
CA MET A 128 5.49 -6.69 15.08
C MET A 128 6.42 -7.79 15.59
N ARG A 129 6.54 -8.91 14.88
CA ARG A 129 7.48 -9.99 15.21
C ARG A 129 8.94 -9.52 15.18
N GLY A 130 9.30 -8.74 14.16
CA GLY A 130 10.67 -8.23 13.99
C GLY A 130 11.03 -7.12 14.96
N ALA A 131 10.14 -6.15 15.18
CA ALA A 131 10.41 -4.99 16.02
C ALA A 131 10.21 -5.26 17.51
N MET A 132 9.23 -6.08 17.87
CA MET A 132 8.80 -6.30 19.27
C MET A 132 8.39 -7.77 19.49
N PRO A 133 9.34 -8.73 19.43
CA PRO A 133 9.04 -10.17 19.44
C PRO A 133 8.26 -10.63 20.69
N GLU A 134 8.61 -10.14 21.87
CA GLU A 134 7.92 -10.48 23.14
C GLU A 134 6.48 -9.97 23.13
N ALA A 135 6.28 -8.68 22.82
CA ALA A 135 4.96 -8.09 22.72
C ALA A 135 4.10 -8.75 21.64
N ALA A 136 4.68 -9.08 20.48
CA ALA A 136 3.99 -9.84 19.44
C ALA A 136 3.58 -11.23 19.92
N GLY A 137 4.43 -11.93 20.69
CA GLY A 137 4.12 -13.20 21.31
C GLY A 137 2.91 -13.13 22.23
N GLU A 138 2.87 -12.12 23.10
CA GLU A 138 1.71 -11.87 23.99
C GLU A 138 0.44 -11.51 23.22
N LEU A 139 0.53 -10.56 22.29
CA LEU A 139 -0.63 -10.06 21.54
C LEU A 139 -1.26 -11.10 20.62
N LEU A 140 -0.48 -12.01 20.10
CA LEU A 140 -0.94 -13.07 19.20
C LEU A 140 -1.16 -14.41 19.91
N ALA A 141 -0.96 -14.46 21.22
CA ALA A 141 -1.18 -15.68 22.01
C ALA A 141 -2.61 -16.22 21.84
N GLY A 142 -2.70 -17.53 21.58
CA GLY A 142 -3.98 -18.24 21.36
C GLY A 142 -4.50 -18.18 19.92
N PHE A 143 -3.89 -17.45 19.01
CA PHE A 143 -4.26 -17.40 17.58
C PHE A 143 -3.52 -18.48 16.80
N THR A 144 -4.02 -19.72 16.87
CA THR A 144 -3.35 -20.91 16.32
C THR A 144 -3.45 -21.00 14.79
N HIS A 145 -4.55 -20.59 14.21
CA HIS A 145 -4.75 -20.58 12.76
C HIS A 145 -3.88 -19.49 12.11
N LEU A 146 -3.81 -18.31 12.73
CA LEU A 146 -2.95 -17.22 12.31
C LEU A 146 -1.48 -17.65 12.38
N ALA A 147 -1.04 -18.30 13.45
CA ALA A 147 0.33 -18.79 13.58
C ALA A 147 0.68 -19.82 12.49
N ALA A 148 -0.20 -20.74 12.19
CA ALA A 148 -0.02 -21.70 11.11
C ALA A 148 0.02 -21.03 9.71
N TRP A 149 -0.80 -20.01 9.50
CA TRP A 149 -0.78 -19.20 8.28
C TRP A 149 0.53 -18.39 8.15
N GLU A 150 1.00 -17.77 9.23
CA GLU A 150 2.28 -17.04 9.26
C GLU A 150 3.44 -17.94 8.83
N GLN A 151 3.49 -19.20 9.31
CA GLN A 151 4.51 -20.16 8.88
C GLN A 151 4.43 -20.48 7.38
N ARG A 152 3.22 -20.57 6.81
CA ARG A 152 3.06 -20.76 5.36
C ARG A 152 3.57 -19.54 4.58
N MET A 153 3.27 -18.32 5.04
CA MET A 153 3.77 -17.08 4.42
C MET A 153 5.30 -17.04 4.42
N LEU A 154 5.93 -17.34 5.55
CA LEU A 154 7.40 -17.42 5.66
C LEU A 154 7.99 -18.48 4.74
N GLY A 155 7.32 -19.61 4.58
CA GLY A 155 7.74 -20.70 3.68
C GLY A 155 7.72 -20.35 2.19
N MET A 156 6.99 -19.30 1.77
CA MET A 156 6.98 -18.83 0.37
C MET A 156 8.32 -18.18 -0.02
N GLY A 157 9.02 -17.58 0.94
CA GLY A 157 10.26 -16.84 0.70
C GLY A 157 10.03 -15.53 -0.08
N GLU A 158 11.13 -14.93 -0.54
CA GLU A 158 11.13 -13.61 -1.19
C GLU A 158 11.44 -13.68 -2.70
N GLY A 159 11.61 -14.87 -3.25
CA GLY A 159 12.01 -15.07 -4.64
C GLY A 159 13.46 -14.63 -4.92
N THR A 160 13.72 -14.36 -6.20
CA THR A 160 15.04 -13.88 -6.65
C THR A 160 14.90 -12.47 -7.20
N ARG A 161 15.66 -11.51 -6.66
CA ARG A 161 15.66 -10.13 -7.11
C ARG A 161 16.95 -9.79 -7.86
N THR A 162 16.83 -8.90 -8.84
CA THR A 162 17.97 -8.26 -9.50
C THR A 162 18.00 -6.80 -9.11
N GLU A 163 19.09 -6.35 -8.51
CA GLU A 163 19.27 -4.95 -8.14
C GLU A 163 19.54 -4.11 -9.40
N ILE A 164 18.86 -2.99 -9.50
CA ILE A 164 19.15 -1.92 -10.47
C ILE A 164 19.26 -0.59 -9.73
N ASP A 165 20.12 0.29 -10.18
CA ASP A 165 20.23 1.64 -9.63
C ASP A 165 19.15 2.58 -10.19
N ILE A 166 18.99 3.73 -9.55
CA ILE A 166 18.02 4.75 -9.95
C ILE A 166 18.33 5.30 -11.35
N ALA A 167 19.60 5.43 -11.72
CA ALA A 167 20.00 5.95 -13.03
C ALA A 167 19.57 5.01 -14.14
N THR A 168 19.73 3.70 -13.95
CA THR A 168 19.24 2.66 -14.86
C THR A 168 17.73 2.71 -15.03
N ALA A 169 16.98 2.83 -13.91
CA ALA A 169 15.53 2.96 -13.95
C ALA A 169 15.07 4.23 -14.70
N HIS A 170 15.72 5.37 -14.46
CA HIS A 170 15.44 6.63 -15.18
C HIS A 170 15.75 6.50 -16.66
N ALA A 171 16.88 5.87 -17.02
CA ALA A 171 17.27 5.67 -18.43
C ALA A 171 16.25 4.78 -19.16
N ALA A 172 15.78 3.71 -18.51
CA ALA A 172 14.75 2.84 -19.07
C ALA A 172 13.42 3.58 -19.33
N ALA A 173 12.98 4.42 -18.39
CA ALA A 173 11.78 5.25 -18.58
C ALA A 173 11.95 6.25 -19.72
N ARG A 174 13.12 6.91 -19.81
CA ARG A 174 13.43 7.89 -20.88
C ARG A 174 13.52 7.26 -22.25
N ALA A 175 14.08 6.04 -22.36
CA ALA A 175 14.22 5.32 -23.62
C ALA A 175 12.89 4.71 -24.12
N ALA A 176 11.91 4.58 -23.24
CA ALA A 176 10.60 4.07 -23.62
C ALA A 176 9.87 5.08 -24.53
N ALA A 177 9.17 4.57 -25.54
CA ALA A 177 8.30 5.40 -26.36
C ALA A 177 7.22 6.05 -25.48
N PRO A 178 6.82 7.30 -25.75
CA PRO A 178 5.71 7.95 -25.04
C PRO A 178 4.46 7.07 -25.10
N VAL A 179 3.88 6.79 -23.94
CA VAL A 179 2.67 5.94 -23.88
C VAL A 179 1.51 6.70 -24.46
N LYS A 180 0.87 6.12 -25.48
CA LYS A 180 -0.42 6.58 -25.97
C LYS A 180 -1.52 6.02 -25.08
N ILE A 181 -1.83 6.73 -24.00
CA ILE A 181 -2.98 6.39 -23.18
C ILE A 181 -4.21 7.03 -23.79
N ALA A 182 -5.24 6.23 -23.99
CA ALA A 182 -6.56 6.74 -24.33
C ALA A 182 -7.06 7.61 -23.17
N VAL A 183 -7.53 8.81 -23.50
CA VAL A 183 -8.19 9.68 -22.51
C VAL A 183 -9.48 9.01 -22.08
N ASP A 184 -9.65 8.84 -20.76
CA ASP A 184 -10.79 8.13 -20.21
C ASP A 184 -11.27 8.85 -18.93
N ILE A 185 -12.33 9.63 -19.06
CA ILE A 185 -12.90 10.43 -17.99
C ILE A 185 -14.31 9.95 -17.69
N ASP A 186 -14.55 9.50 -16.46
CA ASP A 186 -15.86 9.10 -15.98
C ASP A 186 -16.80 10.33 -15.93
N ALA A 187 -17.84 10.30 -16.75
CA ALA A 187 -18.86 11.35 -16.79
C ALA A 187 -19.68 11.49 -15.48
N HIS A 188 -19.61 10.46 -14.61
CA HIS A 188 -20.30 10.43 -13.33
C HIS A 188 -19.42 10.86 -12.15
N ASP A 189 -18.11 11.11 -12.35
CA ASP A 189 -17.27 11.65 -11.27
C ASP A 189 -17.78 12.99 -10.79
N ALA A 190 -18.01 13.11 -9.47
CA ALA A 190 -18.60 14.29 -8.86
C ALA A 190 -17.74 15.55 -8.98
N GLN A 191 -16.43 15.41 -9.19
CA GLN A 191 -15.50 16.53 -9.33
C GLN A 191 -15.56 17.21 -10.71
N ARG A 192 -16.14 16.50 -11.72
CA ARG A 192 -16.38 17.05 -13.07
C ARG A 192 -15.13 17.58 -13.78
N PHE A 193 -13.95 17.06 -13.47
CA PHE A 193 -12.76 17.42 -14.23
C PHE A 193 -12.85 16.92 -15.67
N THR A 194 -12.27 17.70 -16.59
CA THR A 194 -12.16 17.33 -18.01
C THR A 194 -10.74 16.92 -18.34
N ALA A 195 -10.59 16.16 -19.41
CA ALA A 195 -9.28 15.80 -19.93
C ALA A 195 -8.44 17.06 -20.23
N GLY A 196 -7.14 16.97 -19.98
CA GLY A 196 -6.22 18.08 -20.18
C GLY A 196 -6.16 19.08 -19.01
N THR A 197 -7.07 18.98 -18.02
CA THR A 197 -7.00 19.82 -16.82
C THR A 197 -5.69 19.57 -16.08
N GLN A 198 -5.00 20.66 -15.70
CA GLN A 198 -3.85 20.56 -14.80
C GLN A 198 -4.36 20.28 -13.40
N VAL A 199 -3.94 19.13 -12.84
CA VAL A 199 -4.36 18.68 -11.52
C VAL A 199 -3.17 18.34 -10.64
N VAL A 200 -3.41 18.35 -9.33
CA VAL A 200 -2.55 17.76 -8.32
C VAL A 200 -3.22 16.50 -7.83
N VAL A 201 -2.49 15.38 -7.82
CA VAL A 201 -2.92 14.12 -7.22
C VAL A 201 -2.04 13.83 -6.01
N GLU A 202 -2.65 13.66 -4.85
CA GLU A 202 -1.96 13.47 -3.57
C GLU A 202 -2.68 12.43 -2.71
N PRO A 203 -1.96 11.64 -1.86
CA PRO A 203 -2.61 10.74 -0.92
C PRO A 203 -3.44 11.53 0.10
N ASP A 204 -4.52 10.94 0.59
CA ASP A 204 -5.42 11.57 1.58
C ASP A 204 -5.12 11.17 3.03
N ASP A 205 -4.21 10.23 3.24
CA ASP A 205 -3.83 9.64 4.53
C ASP A 205 -2.42 10.02 5.01
N THR A 206 -1.60 10.61 4.13
CA THR A 206 -0.21 10.99 4.44
C THR A 206 0.16 12.32 3.78
N GLN A 207 1.18 13.00 4.29
CA GLN A 207 1.68 14.25 3.72
C GLN A 207 2.88 14.04 2.80
N ARG A 208 2.79 13.12 1.85
CA ARG A 208 3.87 12.85 0.87
C ARG A 208 4.02 13.90 -0.22
N GLY A 209 3.15 14.89 -0.24
CA GLY A 209 3.07 15.87 -1.32
C GLY A 209 2.35 15.35 -2.57
N GLY A 210 1.94 16.27 -3.42
CA GLY A 210 1.19 15.96 -4.63
C GLY A 210 2.06 15.87 -5.88
N SER A 211 1.56 15.13 -6.85
CA SER A 211 2.12 15.10 -8.22
C SER A 211 1.25 15.97 -9.13
N VAL A 212 1.89 16.89 -9.83
CA VAL A 212 1.24 17.80 -10.77
C VAL A 212 1.34 17.25 -12.19
N GLY A 213 0.26 17.33 -12.97
CA GLY A 213 0.25 16.95 -14.37
C GLY A 213 -1.10 17.13 -15.05
N GLU A 214 -1.10 16.88 -16.35
CA GLU A 214 -2.29 16.91 -17.20
C GLU A 214 -3.14 15.65 -16.96
N LEU A 215 -4.39 15.80 -16.58
CA LEU A 215 -5.32 14.69 -16.36
C LEU A 215 -5.62 13.96 -17.67
N VAL A 216 -5.36 12.64 -17.70
CA VAL A 216 -5.62 11.78 -18.84
C VAL A 216 -6.58 10.63 -18.54
N VAL A 217 -6.62 10.17 -17.28
CA VAL A 217 -7.60 9.18 -16.80
C VAL A 217 -8.20 9.63 -15.49
N LEU A 218 -9.52 9.52 -15.37
CA LEU A 218 -10.26 9.71 -14.12
C LEU A 218 -11.39 8.69 -14.09
N GLN A 219 -11.16 7.56 -13.45
CA GLN A 219 -12.09 6.44 -13.35
C GLN A 219 -12.32 6.06 -11.88
N PRO A 220 -13.38 5.32 -11.53
CA PRO A 220 -13.65 4.91 -10.15
C PRO A 220 -12.53 4.11 -9.48
N ASN A 221 -11.63 3.56 -10.27
CA ASN A 221 -10.53 2.71 -9.79
C ASN A 221 -9.14 3.30 -10.01
N GLU A 222 -9.02 4.41 -10.77
CA GLU A 222 -7.72 4.92 -11.21
C GLU A 222 -7.78 6.40 -11.58
N VAL A 223 -6.71 7.11 -11.26
CA VAL A 223 -6.41 8.45 -11.79
C VAL A 223 -5.06 8.39 -12.48
N ALA A 224 -4.94 8.94 -13.69
CA ALA A 224 -3.64 9.06 -14.35
C ALA A 224 -3.40 10.48 -14.85
N ILE A 225 -2.15 10.93 -14.66
CA ILE A 225 -1.69 12.23 -15.14
C ILE A 225 -0.49 12.08 -16.05
N ARG A 226 -0.43 12.88 -17.11
CA ARG A 226 0.76 13.04 -17.95
C ARG A 226 1.62 14.17 -17.41
N ARG A 227 2.92 13.92 -17.27
CA ARG A 227 3.87 14.94 -16.84
C ARG A 227 5.22 14.77 -17.50
N THR A 228 5.98 15.84 -17.60
CA THR A 228 7.37 15.82 -18.08
C THR A 228 8.32 16.11 -16.92
N ASP A 229 9.33 15.28 -16.75
CA ASP A 229 10.40 15.44 -15.77
C ASP A 229 11.76 15.34 -16.48
N PRO A 230 12.72 16.21 -16.17
CA PRO A 230 14.02 16.22 -16.86
C PRO A 230 14.80 14.91 -16.72
N ARG A 231 14.53 14.11 -15.71
CA ARG A 231 15.22 12.82 -15.45
C ARG A 231 14.66 11.67 -16.30
N VAL A 232 13.36 11.64 -16.55
CA VAL A 232 12.68 10.51 -17.18
C VAL A 232 11.92 10.86 -18.48
N GLY A 233 11.87 12.14 -18.87
CA GLY A 233 11.09 12.60 -20.03
C GLY A 233 9.60 12.69 -19.73
N THR A 234 8.76 12.51 -20.76
CA THR A 234 7.30 12.51 -20.60
C THR A 234 6.84 11.13 -20.18
N VAL A 235 6.19 11.07 -19.02
CA VAL A 235 5.67 9.84 -18.40
C VAL A 235 4.20 10.01 -18.05
N VAL A 236 3.51 8.88 -17.89
CA VAL A 236 2.18 8.84 -17.29
C VAL A 236 2.29 8.22 -15.91
N VAL A 237 1.77 8.91 -14.91
CA VAL A 237 1.77 8.47 -13.53
C VAL A 237 0.34 8.07 -13.15
N HIS A 238 0.20 6.84 -12.71
CA HIS A 238 -1.06 6.20 -12.35
C HIS A 238 -1.17 6.10 -10.83
N PHE A 239 -2.32 6.48 -10.31
CA PHE A 239 -2.67 6.42 -8.88
C PHE A 239 -3.97 5.65 -8.70
N PRO A 240 -4.18 4.93 -7.60
CA PRO A 240 -5.51 4.45 -7.26
C PRO A 240 -6.46 5.65 -7.09
N ARG A 241 -7.74 5.48 -7.41
CA ARG A 241 -8.74 6.52 -7.08
C ARG A 241 -9.03 6.55 -5.59
N LEU A 242 -9.11 5.38 -4.97
CA LEU A 242 -9.38 5.24 -3.55
C LEU A 242 -8.12 5.57 -2.73
N GLY A 243 -8.24 6.51 -1.80
CA GLY A 243 -7.11 6.98 -0.96
C GLY A 243 -6.31 8.13 -1.59
N TYR A 244 -6.79 8.69 -2.72
CA TYR A 244 -6.13 9.81 -3.38
C TYR A 244 -7.09 10.96 -3.67
N ARG A 245 -6.65 12.15 -3.30
CA ARG A 245 -7.34 13.41 -3.60
C ARG A 245 -6.86 13.93 -4.95
N VAL A 246 -7.81 14.41 -5.75
CA VAL A 246 -7.54 15.15 -7.00
C VAL A 246 -8.04 16.57 -6.80
N ARG A 247 -7.21 17.56 -7.08
CA ARG A 247 -7.60 18.99 -7.08
C ARG A 247 -7.01 19.71 -8.28
N ALA A 248 -7.63 20.81 -8.69
CA ALA A 248 -7.03 21.65 -9.72
C ALA A 248 -5.63 22.13 -9.26
N ALA A 249 -4.69 22.20 -10.18
CA ALA A 249 -3.44 22.91 -9.94
C ALA A 249 -3.70 24.41 -10.02
N ASP A 250 -3.16 25.16 -9.06
CA ASP A 250 -3.24 26.63 -9.02
C ASP A 250 -2.45 27.27 -10.16
#